data_49e5091d22f3c04ae3e2a4b4a9080a87
#
_entry.id   49e5091d22f3c04ae3e2a4b4a9080a87
#
_cell.length_a   1.000
_cell.length_b   1.000
_cell.length_c   1.000
_cell.angle_alpha   90.00
_cell.angle_beta   90.00
_cell.angle_gamma   90.00
#
_symmetry.space_group_name_H-M   'P 1'
#
loop_
_entity.id
_entity.type
_entity.pdbx_description
1 polymer ?
#
loop_
_entity_poly.entity_id
_entity_poly.type
_entity_poly.pdbx_seq_one_letter_code
_entity_poly.pdbx_strand_id
1 'polypeptide(L)'
;MFRDRKIWLTAWVWLVGAMLSGLYATKPASTTLTAEEQQQFLYYFYEAHRLIQADSLDTAWELLQFCHELNPNDANVNNYIGMFYSAMDKPSEALPYLKRAFELCPNEYWNQYAIYLLSSKEKKDNLLAIRNLEQVAKTNRKDENLHRLLQKAYIHVQDYKDALKIQDQLDSIIGYNAMSAMQRYRMNALMGNTLQAIYEIERYLAEEPADMQFQAFRLELYEKTNQPSEKMVKAYMAMLPYEPRNLVLKNNLAWHLCLLGKELDMAEQLSRTTIMAEPQHPVYLDTYAWIMYQTGDYESALFYIQRAMEHATPETIKEINTHYKAIIKKLNK
;
A
#
# COMPACT_ATOMS: atom_id res chain seq x y z
N MET A 1 -20.85 -9.54 -30.39
CA MET A 1 -20.69 -8.29 -29.61
C MET A 1 -19.56 -8.35 -28.59
N PHE A 2 -19.27 -9.52 -28.00
CA PHE A 2 -18.25 -9.72 -26.94
C PHE A 2 -16.91 -10.31 -27.41
N ARG A 3 -16.72 -10.54 -28.74
CA ARG A 3 -15.65 -11.41 -29.29
C ARG A 3 -14.23 -10.86 -29.26
N ASP A 4 -13.98 -9.59 -28.99
CA ASP A 4 -12.64 -8.97 -29.13
C ASP A 4 -11.96 -8.51 -27.83
N ARG A 5 -12.48 -8.88 -26.64
CA ARG A 5 -11.93 -8.44 -25.36
C ARG A 5 -11.52 -9.59 -24.43
N LYS A 6 -10.54 -10.41 -24.85
CA LYS A 6 -9.96 -11.49 -24.01
C LYS A 6 -9.28 -11.02 -22.72
N ILE A 7 -9.00 -9.74 -22.56
CA ILE A 7 -8.25 -9.20 -21.41
C ILE A 7 -9.15 -9.02 -20.18
N TRP A 8 -10.47 -8.97 -20.34
CA TRP A 8 -11.43 -8.79 -19.23
C TRP A 8 -11.95 -10.10 -18.63
N LEU A 9 -11.71 -11.22 -19.28
CA LEU A 9 -12.22 -12.54 -18.88
C LEU A 9 -11.60 -13.06 -17.57
N THR A 10 -10.36 -12.71 -17.25
CA THR A 10 -9.71 -13.14 -16.00
C THR A 10 -10.27 -12.42 -14.77
N ALA A 11 -10.73 -11.18 -14.90
CA ALA A 11 -11.41 -10.46 -13.82
C ALA A 11 -12.84 -11.00 -13.56
N TRP A 12 -13.50 -11.54 -14.59
CA TRP A 12 -14.82 -12.13 -14.49
C TRP A 12 -14.86 -13.46 -13.74
N VAL A 13 -13.87 -14.32 -13.89
CA VAL A 13 -13.79 -15.62 -13.20
C VAL A 13 -13.72 -15.45 -11.67
N TRP A 14 -13.06 -14.42 -11.17
CA TRP A 14 -12.99 -14.10 -9.75
C TRP A 14 -14.29 -13.47 -9.21
N LEU A 15 -15.03 -12.72 -10.04
CA LEU A 15 -16.33 -12.13 -9.67
C LEU A 15 -17.45 -13.16 -9.57
N VAL A 16 -17.44 -14.18 -10.43
CA VAL A 16 -18.45 -15.26 -10.41
C VAL A 16 -18.24 -16.21 -9.22
N GLY A 17 -16.98 -16.45 -8.81
CA GLY A 17 -16.67 -17.32 -7.66
C GLY A 17 -17.15 -16.76 -6.31
N ALA A 18 -17.20 -15.45 -6.15
CA ALA A 18 -17.70 -14.81 -4.92
C ALA A 18 -19.23 -14.80 -4.82
N MET A 19 -19.96 -15.03 -5.91
CA MET A 19 -21.43 -15.02 -5.93
C MET A 19 -22.08 -16.38 -5.68
N LEU A 20 -21.33 -17.47 -5.61
CA LEU A 20 -21.87 -18.82 -5.35
C LEU A 20 -22.42 -19.01 -3.93
N SER A 21 -22.13 -18.10 -2.99
CA SER A 21 -22.69 -18.15 -1.62
C SER A 21 -24.05 -17.48 -1.48
N GLY A 22 -24.51 -16.70 -2.47
CA GLY A 22 -25.75 -15.91 -2.43
C GLY A 22 -26.99 -16.60 -3.03
N LEU A 23 -26.90 -17.85 -3.49
CA LEU A 23 -28.03 -18.57 -4.10
C LEU A 23 -29.12 -19.01 -3.12
N TYR A 24 -28.99 -18.69 -1.83
CA TYR A 24 -30.00 -19.03 -0.82
C TYR A 24 -30.79 -17.80 -0.38
N ALA A 25 -32.01 -17.73 -0.93
CA ALA A 25 -33.20 -17.03 -0.38
C ALA A 25 -33.17 -15.50 -0.35
N THR A 26 -33.32 -14.85 -1.49
CA THR A 26 -34.08 -13.59 -1.48
C THR A 26 -35.51 -13.85 -1.91
N LYS A 27 -36.45 -13.60 -0.98
CA LYS A 27 -37.86 -13.51 -1.34
C LYS A 27 -38.02 -12.35 -2.31
N PRO A 28 -38.51 -12.55 -3.55
CA PRO A 28 -38.70 -11.44 -4.49
C PRO A 28 -39.64 -10.40 -3.87
N ALA A 29 -39.25 -9.12 -3.95
CA ALA A 29 -40.15 -8.02 -3.64
C ALA A 29 -41.33 -8.16 -4.61
N SER A 30 -42.54 -8.35 -4.06
CA SER A 30 -43.75 -8.81 -4.71
C SER A 30 -44.19 -8.01 -5.94
N THR A 31 -43.76 -8.41 -7.11
CA THR A 31 -44.64 -8.48 -8.27
C THR A 31 -45.26 -9.85 -8.18
N THR A 32 -46.62 -9.90 -8.15
CA THR A 32 -47.35 -11.15 -8.07
C THR A 32 -47.31 -11.81 -9.45
N LEU A 33 -46.18 -12.47 -9.77
CA LEU A 33 -46.10 -13.32 -10.95
C LEU A 33 -47.11 -14.46 -10.81
N THR A 34 -47.79 -14.81 -11.89
CA THR A 34 -48.56 -16.05 -11.96
C THR A 34 -47.62 -17.26 -11.76
N ALA A 35 -48.14 -18.40 -11.41
CA ALA A 35 -47.32 -19.62 -11.25
C ALA A 35 -46.59 -19.98 -12.53
N GLU A 36 -47.17 -19.73 -13.68
CA GLU A 36 -46.55 -19.96 -15.00
C GLU A 36 -45.41 -18.98 -15.26
N GLU A 37 -45.60 -17.69 -15.04
CA GLU A 37 -44.56 -16.65 -15.16
C GLU A 37 -43.40 -16.89 -14.20
N GLN A 38 -43.69 -17.34 -12.98
CA GLN A 38 -42.65 -17.67 -12.01
C GLN A 38 -41.82 -18.87 -12.46
N GLN A 39 -42.43 -19.90 -13.04
CA GLN A 39 -41.73 -21.05 -13.59
C GLN A 39 -40.86 -20.65 -14.79
N GLN A 40 -41.37 -19.81 -15.68
CA GLN A 40 -40.65 -19.27 -16.83
C GLN A 40 -39.46 -18.41 -16.37
N PHE A 41 -39.65 -17.50 -15.40
CA PHE A 41 -38.61 -16.68 -14.82
C PHE A 41 -37.46 -17.55 -14.25
N LEU A 42 -37.80 -18.53 -13.44
CA LEU A 42 -36.77 -19.42 -12.85
C LEU A 42 -35.98 -20.17 -13.93
N TYR A 43 -36.70 -20.73 -14.93
CA TYR A 43 -36.07 -21.43 -16.04
C TYR A 43 -35.07 -20.54 -16.79
N TYR A 44 -35.51 -19.35 -17.22
CA TYR A 44 -34.65 -18.41 -17.96
C TYR A 44 -33.49 -17.89 -17.10
N PHE A 45 -33.73 -17.64 -15.83
CA PHE A 45 -32.68 -17.15 -14.92
C PHE A 45 -31.56 -18.19 -14.70
N TYR A 46 -31.94 -19.44 -14.41
CA TYR A 46 -30.94 -20.52 -14.24
C TYR A 46 -30.23 -20.83 -15.55
N GLU A 47 -30.90 -20.80 -16.67
CA GLU A 47 -30.29 -21.03 -17.98
C GLU A 47 -29.33 -19.86 -18.35
N ALA A 48 -29.71 -18.62 -18.10
CA ALA A 48 -28.82 -17.46 -18.26
C ALA A 48 -27.56 -17.62 -17.41
N HIS A 49 -27.71 -18.01 -16.14
CA HIS A 49 -26.57 -18.26 -15.26
C HIS A 49 -25.65 -19.37 -15.79
N ARG A 50 -26.20 -20.48 -16.25
CA ARG A 50 -25.43 -21.58 -16.87
C ARG A 50 -24.67 -21.11 -18.11
N LEU A 51 -25.30 -20.28 -18.95
CA LEU A 51 -24.70 -19.73 -20.16
C LEU A 51 -23.58 -18.72 -19.85
N ILE A 52 -23.71 -17.94 -18.79
CA ILE A 52 -22.64 -17.06 -18.30
C ILE A 52 -21.41 -17.89 -17.94
N GLN A 53 -21.58 -18.99 -17.21
CA GLN A 53 -20.48 -19.90 -16.86
C GLN A 53 -19.87 -20.59 -18.09
N ALA A 54 -20.66 -20.81 -19.13
CA ALA A 54 -20.21 -21.40 -20.40
C ALA A 54 -19.65 -20.36 -21.41
N ASP A 55 -19.47 -19.09 -20.98
CA ASP A 55 -19.01 -17.97 -21.82
C ASP A 55 -19.91 -17.66 -23.03
N SER A 56 -21.17 -18.09 -22.98
CA SER A 56 -22.19 -17.84 -24.01
C SER A 56 -22.99 -16.57 -23.69
N LEU A 57 -22.27 -15.43 -23.68
CA LEU A 57 -22.76 -14.18 -23.12
C LEU A 57 -23.90 -13.53 -23.91
N ASP A 58 -23.93 -13.64 -25.25
CA ASP A 58 -24.98 -13.04 -26.08
C ASP A 58 -26.36 -13.68 -25.77
N THR A 59 -26.41 -15.02 -25.68
CA THR A 59 -27.68 -15.72 -25.35
C THR A 59 -28.06 -15.51 -23.89
N ALA A 60 -27.09 -15.47 -22.97
CA ALA A 60 -27.36 -15.17 -21.56
C ALA A 60 -27.96 -13.77 -21.40
N TRP A 61 -27.48 -12.80 -22.15
CA TRP A 61 -28.04 -11.44 -22.19
C TRP A 61 -29.50 -11.40 -22.57
N GLU A 62 -29.89 -12.10 -23.66
CA GLU A 62 -31.27 -12.18 -24.11
C GLU A 62 -32.19 -12.77 -23.03
N LEU A 63 -31.75 -13.86 -22.36
CA LEU A 63 -32.54 -14.49 -21.31
C LEU A 63 -32.69 -13.59 -20.07
N LEU A 64 -31.63 -12.83 -19.72
CA LEU A 64 -31.70 -11.85 -18.61
C LEU A 64 -32.67 -10.71 -18.92
N GLN A 65 -32.78 -10.29 -20.19
CA GLN A 65 -33.78 -9.30 -20.59
C GLN A 65 -35.22 -9.84 -20.44
N PHE A 66 -35.48 -11.09 -20.85
CA PHE A 66 -36.77 -11.74 -20.59
C PHE A 66 -37.07 -11.85 -19.09
N CYS A 67 -36.07 -12.20 -18.27
CA CYS A 67 -36.25 -12.22 -16.82
C CYS A 67 -36.63 -10.84 -16.27
N HIS A 68 -35.99 -9.77 -16.80
CA HIS A 68 -36.29 -8.40 -16.38
C HIS A 68 -37.67 -7.93 -16.81
N GLU A 69 -38.13 -8.33 -18.01
CA GLU A 69 -39.52 -8.05 -18.47
C GLU A 69 -40.53 -8.71 -17.55
N LEU A 70 -40.32 -9.97 -17.13
CA LEU A 70 -41.20 -10.69 -16.21
C LEU A 70 -41.15 -10.11 -14.80
N ASN A 71 -39.94 -9.79 -14.28
CA ASN A 71 -39.77 -9.24 -12.94
C ASN A 71 -38.70 -8.12 -12.90
N PRO A 72 -39.07 -6.87 -13.17
CA PRO A 72 -38.16 -5.72 -13.16
C PRO A 72 -37.57 -5.44 -11.77
N ASN A 73 -38.14 -6.01 -10.71
CA ASN A 73 -37.71 -5.81 -9.33
C ASN A 73 -36.95 -7.02 -8.76
N ASP A 74 -36.43 -7.91 -9.60
CA ASP A 74 -35.50 -8.92 -9.13
C ASP A 74 -34.07 -8.33 -8.99
N ALA A 75 -33.51 -8.45 -7.79
CA ALA A 75 -32.20 -7.87 -7.49
C ALA A 75 -31.07 -8.53 -8.28
N ASN A 76 -31.10 -9.87 -8.45
CA ASN A 76 -30.10 -10.61 -9.20
C ASN A 76 -30.07 -10.21 -10.67
N VAL A 77 -31.29 -10.17 -11.29
CA VAL A 77 -31.44 -9.80 -12.70
C VAL A 77 -30.94 -8.38 -12.93
N ASN A 78 -31.30 -7.42 -12.08
CA ASN A 78 -30.82 -6.05 -12.18
C ASN A 78 -29.28 -6.00 -12.04
N ASN A 79 -28.70 -6.73 -11.08
CA ASN A 79 -27.25 -6.78 -10.93
C ASN A 79 -26.55 -7.34 -12.18
N TYR A 80 -27.02 -8.46 -12.73
CA TYR A 80 -26.45 -9.04 -13.96
C TYR A 80 -26.54 -8.07 -15.14
N ILE A 81 -27.72 -7.47 -15.38
CA ILE A 81 -27.88 -6.50 -16.47
C ILE A 81 -26.93 -5.32 -16.30
N GLY A 82 -26.82 -4.76 -15.10
CA GLY A 82 -25.87 -3.69 -14.79
C GLY A 82 -24.40 -4.09 -15.04
N MET A 83 -24.03 -5.32 -14.68
CA MET A 83 -22.69 -5.87 -14.97
C MET A 83 -22.46 -6.04 -16.49
N PHE A 84 -23.42 -6.52 -17.24
CA PHE A 84 -23.33 -6.63 -18.70
C PHE A 84 -23.12 -5.26 -19.36
N TYR A 85 -23.91 -4.25 -18.98
CA TYR A 85 -23.68 -2.88 -19.48
C TYR A 85 -22.31 -2.34 -19.09
N SER A 86 -21.84 -2.60 -17.88
CA SER A 86 -20.50 -2.22 -17.44
C SER A 86 -19.42 -2.89 -18.29
N ALA A 87 -19.58 -4.17 -18.62
CA ALA A 87 -18.65 -4.91 -19.49
C ALA A 87 -18.67 -4.41 -20.95
N MET A 88 -19.79 -3.85 -21.41
CA MET A 88 -19.91 -3.21 -22.72
C MET A 88 -19.34 -1.77 -22.75
N ASP A 89 -18.79 -1.28 -21.65
CA ASP A 89 -18.33 0.12 -21.50
C ASP A 89 -19.47 1.15 -21.67
N LYS A 90 -20.63 0.81 -21.12
CA LYS A 90 -21.85 1.63 -21.12
C LYS A 90 -22.29 1.98 -19.69
N PRO A 91 -21.49 2.81 -18.98
CA PRO A 91 -21.75 3.09 -17.57
C PRO A 91 -23.07 3.80 -17.31
N SER A 92 -23.51 4.65 -18.22
CA SER A 92 -24.80 5.38 -18.07
C SER A 92 -26.00 4.44 -18.07
N GLU A 93 -25.94 3.40 -18.86
CA GLU A 93 -26.98 2.36 -18.96
C GLU A 93 -26.86 1.36 -17.78
N ALA A 94 -25.66 1.11 -17.26
CA ALA A 94 -25.45 0.24 -16.10
C ALA A 94 -26.02 0.81 -14.80
N LEU A 95 -25.90 2.14 -14.61
CA LEU A 95 -26.24 2.80 -13.35
C LEU A 95 -27.65 2.49 -12.80
N PRO A 96 -28.74 2.63 -13.57
CA PRO A 96 -30.08 2.39 -13.04
C PRO A 96 -30.28 0.97 -12.54
N TYR A 97 -29.68 -0.01 -13.20
CA TYR A 97 -29.76 -1.42 -12.80
C TYR A 97 -28.92 -1.72 -11.56
N LEU A 98 -27.68 -1.27 -11.50
CA LEU A 98 -26.81 -1.44 -10.32
C LEU A 98 -27.41 -0.76 -9.09
N LYS A 99 -27.95 0.44 -9.26
CA LYS A 99 -28.64 1.16 -8.20
C LYS A 99 -29.88 0.39 -7.74
N ARG A 100 -30.67 -0.15 -8.67
CA ARG A 100 -31.89 -0.92 -8.32
C ARG A 100 -31.55 -2.20 -7.59
N ALA A 101 -30.53 -2.94 -8.01
CA ALA A 101 -30.05 -4.13 -7.31
C ALA A 101 -29.64 -3.79 -5.87
N PHE A 102 -28.88 -2.72 -5.68
CA PHE A 102 -28.48 -2.25 -4.36
C PHE A 102 -29.68 -1.83 -3.49
N GLU A 103 -30.65 -1.08 -4.03
CA GLU A 103 -31.86 -0.68 -3.29
C GLU A 103 -32.70 -1.89 -2.81
N LEU A 104 -32.75 -2.95 -3.61
CA LEU A 104 -33.48 -4.18 -3.28
C LEU A 104 -32.73 -5.05 -2.25
N CYS A 105 -31.45 -5.24 -2.42
CA CYS A 105 -30.61 -6.09 -1.56
C CYS A 105 -29.24 -5.43 -1.27
N PRO A 106 -29.18 -4.42 -0.38
CA PRO A 106 -27.96 -3.66 -0.13
C PRO A 106 -26.77 -4.54 0.35
N ASN A 107 -27.04 -5.54 1.18
CA ASN A 107 -26.00 -6.41 1.74
C ASN A 107 -25.34 -7.35 0.71
N GLU A 108 -25.98 -7.57 -0.42
CA GLU A 108 -25.47 -8.46 -1.48
C GLU A 108 -24.88 -7.67 -2.65
N TYR A 109 -25.52 -6.55 -3.06
CA TYR A 109 -25.16 -5.82 -4.29
C TYR A 109 -24.51 -4.46 -4.06
N TRP A 110 -23.92 -4.24 -2.90
CA TRP A 110 -23.21 -2.99 -2.58
C TRP A 110 -21.98 -2.76 -3.47
N ASN A 111 -21.29 -3.84 -3.86
CA ASN A 111 -19.95 -3.76 -4.45
C ASN A 111 -19.98 -3.05 -5.83
N GLN A 112 -20.77 -3.55 -6.76
CA GLN A 112 -20.79 -3.03 -8.14
C GLN A 112 -21.28 -1.58 -8.18
N TYR A 113 -22.32 -1.26 -7.41
CA TYR A 113 -22.84 0.10 -7.32
C TYR A 113 -21.82 1.06 -6.69
N ALA A 114 -21.13 0.64 -5.63
CA ALA A 114 -20.09 1.44 -5.01
C ALA A 114 -18.90 1.66 -5.96
N ILE A 115 -18.43 0.63 -6.67
CA ILE A 115 -17.36 0.76 -7.66
C ILE A 115 -17.76 1.75 -8.76
N TYR A 116 -19.01 1.65 -9.25
CA TYR A 116 -19.52 2.61 -10.23
C TYR A 116 -19.45 4.04 -9.71
N LEU A 117 -19.99 4.30 -8.51
CA LEU A 117 -19.99 5.63 -7.90
C LEU A 117 -18.56 6.17 -7.66
N LEU A 118 -17.61 5.31 -7.27
CA LEU A 118 -16.21 5.68 -7.03
C LEU A 118 -15.44 5.94 -8.35
N SER A 119 -15.89 5.43 -9.47
CA SER A 119 -15.32 5.73 -10.79
C SER A 119 -15.74 7.11 -11.33
N SER A 120 -16.78 7.70 -10.74
CA SER A 120 -17.25 9.05 -11.09
C SER A 120 -16.23 10.11 -10.67
N LYS A 121 -16.05 11.14 -11.51
CA LYS A 121 -15.28 12.34 -11.17
C LYS A 121 -16.01 13.29 -10.21
N GLU A 122 -17.31 13.05 -10.01
CA GLU A 122 -18.16 13.90 -9.18
C GLU A 122 -17.98 13.53 -7.69
N LYS A 123 -17.52 14.50 -6.90
CA LYS A 123 -17.35 14.32 -5.45
C LYS A 123 -18.61 13.84 -4.74
N LYS A 124 -19.80 14.29 -5.18
CA LYS A 124 -21.10 13.86 -4.61
C LYS A 124 -21.32 12.35 -4.73
N ASP A 125 -20.89 11.74 -5.84
CA ASP A 125 -21.05 10.30 -6.08
C ASP A 125 -20.10 9.50 -5.19
N ASN A 126 -18.85 9.97 -5.04
CA ASN A 126 -17.88 9.38 -4.13
C ASN A 126 -18.35 9.41 -2.67
N LEU A 127 -18.94 10.54 -2.24
CA LEU A 127 -19.54 10.64 -0.90
C LEU A 127 -20.78 9.79 -0.73
N LEU A 128 -21.56 9.59 -1.80
CA LEU A 128 -22.70 8.66 -1.77
C LEU A 128 -22.21 7.21 -1.64
N ALA A 129 -21.16 6.82 -2.36
CA ALA A 129 -20.55 5.50 -2.22
C ALA A 129 -20.10 5.24 -0.77
N ILE A 130 -19.41 6.19 -0.16
CA ILE A 130 -18.96 6.08 1.25
C ILE A 130 -20.16 5.85 2.17
N ARG A 131 -21.20 6.68 2.09
CA ARG A 131 -22.41 6.52 2.93
C ARG A 131 -23.08 5.17 2.76
N ASN A 132 -23.19 4.69 1.52
CA ASN A 132 -23.76 3.38 1.23
C ASN A 132 -22.94 2.25 1.84
N LEU A 133 -21.61 2.28 1.66
CA LEU A 133 -20.68 1.31 2.22
C LEU A 133 -20.69 1.31 3.75
N GLU A 134 -20.72 2.48 4.39
CA GLU A 134 -20.84 2.61 5.85
C GLU A 134 -22.16 1.99 6.36
N GLN A 135 -23.27 2.20 5.65
CA GLN A 135 -24.54 1.62 6.03
C GLN A 135 -24.51 0.10 5.97
N VAL A 136 -23.94 -0.48 4.92
CA VAL A 136 -23.79 -1.93 4.78
C VAL A 136 -22.80 -2.49 5.81
N ALA A 137 -21.75 -1.77 6.15
CA ALA A 137 -20.74 -2.19 7.15
C ALA A 137 -21.32 -2.32 8.57
N LYS A 138 -22.42 -1.64 8.90
CA LYS A 138 -23.09 -1.78 10.21
C LYS A 138 -23.59 -3.21 10.44
N THR A 139 -24.03 -3.89 9.39
CA THR A 139 -24.53 -5.28 9.45
C THR A 139 -23.46 -6.30 9.08
N ASN A 140 -22.52 -5.94 8.21
CA ASN A 140 -21.46 -6.81 7.67
C ASN A 140 -20.07 -6.48 8.27
N ARG A 141 -19.98 -6.46 9.59
CA ARG A 141 -18.79 -5.99 10.36
C ARG A 141 -17.51 -6.77 10.11
N LYS A 142 -17.59 -8.00 9.59
CA LYS A 142 -16.45 -8.88 9.33
C LYS A 142 -16.16 -9.09 7.84
N ASP A 143 -16.86 -8.39 6.96
CA ASP A 143 -16.61 -8.46 5.53
C ASP A 143 -15.36 -7.66 5.18
N GLU A 144 -14.26 -8.38 4.92
CA GLU A 144 -12.96 -7.81 4.56
C GLU A 144 -13.06 -6.97 3.28
N ASN A 145 -13.74 -7.48 2.25
CA ASN A 145 -13.84 -6.80 0.94
C ASN A 145 -14.57 -5.47 1.04
N LEU A 146 -15.65 -5.45 1.82
CA LEU A 146 -16.41 -4.24 2.12
C LEU A 146 -15.54 -3.19 2.81
N HIS A 147 -14.82 -3.58 3.86
CA HIS A 147 -13.94 -2.66 4.58
C HIS A 147 -12.76 -2.18 3.73
N ARG A 148 -12.18 -3.05 2.89
CA ARG A 148 -11.13 -2.65 1.94
C ARG A 148 -11.64 -1.64 0.91
N LEU A 149 -12.86 -1.82 0.40
CA LEU A 149 -13.44 -0.86 -0.55
C LEU A 149 -13.77 0.46 0.14
N LEU A 150 -14.31 0.41 1.34
CA LEU A 150 -14.61 1.61 2.14
C LEU A 150 -13.33 2.39 2.47
N GLN A 151 -12.26 1.71 2.85
CA GLN A 151 -10.95 2.34 3.05
C GLN A 151 -10.44 3.03 1.77
N LYS A 152 -10.49 2.33 0.63
CA LYS A 152 -10.11 2.92 -0.67
C LYS A 152 -10.96 4.13 -1.02
N ALA A 153 -12.26 4.10 -0.70
CA ALA A 153 -13.16 5.23 -0.93
C ALA A 153 -12.75 6.45 -0.10
N TYR A 154 -12.43 6.29 1.18
CA TYR A 154 -11.91 7.36 2.02
C TYR A 154 -10.55 7.90 1.53
N ILE A 155 -9.64 7.02 1.13
CA ILE A 155 -8.34 7.43 0.54
C ILE A 155 -8.58 8.23 -0.75
N HIS A 156 -9.53 7.81 -1.59
CA HIS A 156 -9.85 8.50 -2.84
C HIS A 156 -10.33 9.94 -2.63
N VAL A 157 -11.12 10.18 -1.57
CA VAL A 157 -11.56 11.53 -1.20
C VAL A 157 -10.57 12.25 -0.28
N GLN A 158 -9.38 11.66 -0.03
CA GLN A 158 -8.30 12.18 0.82
C GLN A 158 -8.67 12.31 2.30
N ASP A 159 -9.68 11.59 2.75
CA ASP A 159 -10.01 11.48 4.17
C ASP A 159 -9.21 10.35 4.83
N TYR A 160 -7.91 10.63 5.01
CA TYR A 160 -6.98 9.64 5.58
C TYR A 160 -7.27 9.32 7.05
N LYS A 161 -7.93 10.24 7.76
CA LYS A 161 -8.30 10.02 9.17
C LYS A 161 -9.36 8.92 9.30
N ASP A 162 -10.41 8.97 8.49
CA ASP A 162 -11.44 7.95 8.50
C ASP A 162 -10.95 6.67 7.82
N ALA A 163 -10.08 6.77 6.80
CA ALA A 163 -9.38 5.61 6.22
C ALA A 163 -8.55 4.84 7.28
N LEU A 164 -7.89 5.52 8.24
CA LEU A 164 -7.18 4.88 9.35
C LEU A 164 -8.13 4.15 10.32
N LYS A 165 -9.32 4.70 10.60
CA LYS A 165 -10.32 4.00 11.42
C LYS A 165 -10.80 2.71 10.76
N ILE A 166 -10.94 2.73 9.43
CA ILE A 166 -11.27 1.49 8.68
C ILE A 166 -10.09 0.51 8.71
N GLN A 167 -8.83 1.01 8.69
CA GLN A 167 -7.66 0.15 8.88
C GLN A 167 -7.69 -0.54 10.27
N ASP A 168 -8.13 0.15 11.33
CA ASP A 168 -8.30 -0.47 12.66
C ASP A 168 -9.30 -1.62 12.62
N GLN A 169 -10.40 -1.45 11.88
CA GLN A 169 -11.40 -2.51 11.70
C GLN A 169 -10.82 -3.68 10.88
N LEU A 170 -10.11 -3.40 9.79
CA LEU A 170 -9.43 -4.42 8.99
C LEU A 170 -8.43 -5.21 9.83
N ASP A 171 -7.61 -4.54 10.63
CA ASP A 171 -6.65 -5.21 11.52
C ASP A 171 -7.35 -6.11 12.57
N SER A 172 -8.57 -5.76 12.97
CA SER A 172 -9.37 -6.62 13.84
C SER A 172 -9.95 -7.85 13.13
N ILE A 173 -10.11 -7.81 11.82
CA ILE A 173 -10.69 -8.89 10.99
C ILE A 173 -9.58 -9.86 10.55
N ILE A 174 -8.47 -9.34 10.03
CA ILE A 174 -7.42 -10.11 9.36
C ILE A 174 -6.09 -10.15 10.12
N GLY A 175 -6.00 -9.46 11.24
CA GLY A 175 -4.76 -9.28 12.01
C GLY A 175 -3.89 -8.14 11.48
N TYR A 176 -3.05 -7.60 12.38
CA TYR A 176 -2.01 -6.64 12.01
C TYR A 176 -0.88 -7.36 11.27
N ASN A 177 -0.39 -6.78 10.17
CA ASN A 177 0.63 -7.40 9.31
C ASN A 177 1.40 -6.32 8.51
N ALA A 178 2.36 -6.75 7.67
CA ALA A 178 3.15 -5.86 6.83
C ALA A 178 2.31 -4.88 5.98
N MET A 179 1.21 -5.37 5.41
CA MET A 179 0.30 -4.53 4.62
C MET A 179 -0.36 -3.46 5.48
N SER A 180 -0.80 -3.82 6.69
CA SER A 180 -1.37 -2.88 7.67
C SER A 180 -0.38 -1.78 8.04
N ALA A 181 0.85 -2.15 8.38
CA ALA A 181 1.92 -1.21 8.70
C ALA A 181 2.18 -0.22 7.54
N MET A 182 2.28 -0.74 6.32
CA MET A 182 2.53 0.08 5.13
C MET A 182 1.36 1.02 4.81
N GLN A 183 0.12 0.58 4.96
CA GLN A 183 -1.06 1.43 4.75
C GLN A 183 -1.11 2.55 5.80
N ARG A 184 -0.89 2.21 7.08
CA ARG A 184 -0.82 3.20 8.17
C ARG A 184 0.30 4.22 7.97
N TYR A 185 1.49 3.74 7.58
CA TYR A 185 2.60 4.62 7.19
C TYR A 185 2.19 5.60 6.09
N ARG A 186 1.65 5.10 4.99
CA ARG A 186 1.26 5.93 3.83
C ARG A 186 0.24 7.00 4.20
N MET A 187 -0.82 6.62 4.91
CA MET A 187 -1.86 7.56 5.33
C MET A 187 -1.31 8.62 6.27
N ASN A 188 -0.49 8.25 7.25
CA ASN A 188 0.14 9.20 8.16
C ASN A 188 1.11 10.14 7.42
N ALA A 189 1.90 9.63 6.48
CA ALA A 189 2.81 10.42 5.66
C ALA A 189 2.06 11.45 4.80
N LEU A 190 0.93 11.03 4.18
CA LEU A 190 0.08 11.92 3.39
C LEU A 190 -0.59 13.03 4.23
N MET A 191 -0.82 12.78 5.51
CA MET A 191 -1.29 13.80 6.47
C MET A 191 -0.17 14.69 7.01
N GLY A 192 1.10 14.44 6.67
CA GLY A 192 2.25 15.15 7.23
C GLY A 192 2.65 14.69 8.63
N ASN A 193 2.06 13.62 9.16
CA ASN A 193 2.33 13.07 10.48
C ASN A 193 3.58 12.16 10.47
N THR A 194 4.76 12.75 10.15
CA THR A 194 6.00 12.00 9.95
C THR A 194 6.37 11.10 11.13
N LEU A 195 6.23 11.58 12.36
CA LEU A 195 6.57 10.77 13.54
C LEU A 195 5.66 9.55 13.68
N GLN A 196 4.36 9.71 13.42
CA GLN A 196 3.43 8.59 13.46
C GLN A 196 3.67 7.60 12.31
N ALA A 197 4.03 8.11 11.13
CA ALA A 197 4.40 7.27 9.99
C ALA A 197 5.63 6.39 10.33
N ILE A 198 6.66 6.97 10.94
CA ILE A 198 7.85 6.23 11.40
C ILE A 198 7.45 5.18 12.45
N TYR A 199 6.63 5.57 13.42
CA TYR A 199 6.16 4.67 14.47
C TYR A 199 5.50 3.39 13.93
N GLU A 200 4.70 3.49 12.86
CA GLU A 200 4.03 2.31 12.28
C GLU A 200 5.04 1.30 11.69
N ILE A 201 6.14 1.77 11.12
CA ILE A 201 7.23 0.91 10.63
C ILE A 201 8.00 0.31 11.80
N GLU A 202 8.32 1.12 12.83
CA GLU A 202 9.02 0.64 14.04
C GLU A 202 8.18 -0.39 14.80
N ARG A 203 6.86 -0.18 14.88
CA ARG A 203 5.92 -1.11 15.51
C ARG A 203 5.93 -2.47 14.81
N TYR A 204 5.83 -2.49 13.48
CA TYR A 204 5.89 -3.73 12.71
C TYR A 204 7.23 -4.46 12.93
N LEU A 205 8.34 -3.73 12.87
CA LEU A 205 9.67 -4.32 13.07
C LEU A 205 9.95 -4.76 14.51
N ALA A 206 9.17 -4.33 15.49
CA ALA A 206 9.25 -4.87 16.85
C ALA A 206 8.70 -6.29 16.92
N GLU A 207 7.71 -6.64 16.10
CA GLU A 207 7.12 -7.97 16.00
C GLU A 207 7.88 -8.85 15.00
N GLU A 208 8.30 -8.27 13.87
CA GLU A 208 8.98 -8.95 12.74
C GLU A 208 10.37 -8.33 12.46
N PRO A 209 11.34 -8.44 13.37
CA PRO A 209 12.64 -7.79 13.24
C PRO A 209 13.50 -8.32 12.10
N ALA A 210 13.18 -9.51 11.58
CA ALA A 210 13.89 -10.15 10.48
C ALA A 210 13.38 -9.74 9.09
N ASP A 211 12.32 -8.92 8.99
CA ASP A 211 11.83 -8.44 7.70
C ASP A 211 12.78 -7.40 7.10
N MET A 212 13.62 -7.89 6.18
CA MET A 212 14.68 -7.09 5.57
C MET A 212 14.17 -5.97 4.68
N GLN A 213 13.01 -6.13 4.06
CA GLN A 213 12.42 -5.07 3.24
C GLN A 213 11.98 -3.90 4.13
N PHE A 214 11.37 -4.19 5.28
CA PHE A 214 11.00 -3.16 6.25
C PHE A 214 12.22 -2.56 6.97
N GLN A 215 13.27 -3.33 7.23
CA GLN A 215 14.53 -2.81 7.78
C GLN A 215 15.18 -1.80 6.81
N ALA A 216 15.31 -2.15 5.51
CA ALA A 216 15.83 -1.26 4.49
C ALA A 216 14.97 0.00 4.34
N PHE A 217 13.66 -0.18 4.33
CA PHE A 217 12.70 0.93 4.24
C PHE A 217 12.80 1.87 5.46
N ARG A 218 12.92 1.31 6.67
CA ARG A 218 13.16 2.12 7.89
C ARG A 218 14.43 2.94 7.78
N LEU A 219 15.51 2.34 7.29
CA LEU A 219 16.79 3.02 7.15
C LEU A 219 16.67 4.20 6.19
N GLU A 220 16.11 3.99 5.00
CA GLU A 220 15.84 5.05 4.02
C GLU A 220 14.97 6.19 4.61
N LEU A 221 13.96 5.82 5.37
CA LEU A 221 13.08 6.77 6.01
C LEU A 221 13.80 7.60 7.08
N TYR A 222 14.68 6.95 7.87
CA TYR A 222 15.50 7.60 8.88
C TYR A 222 16.49 8.59 8.26
N GLU A 223 17.15 8.21 7.16
CA GLU A 223 18.06 9.09 6.41
C GLU A 223 17.31 10.31 5.88
N LYS A 224 16.17 10.11 5.23
CA LYS A 224 15.33 11.20 4.70
C LYS A 224 14.79 12.17 5.76
N THR A 225 14.58 11.69 6.98
CA THR A 225 14.03 12.48 8.08
C THR A 225 15.07 12.95 9.09
N ASN A 226 16.35 12.72 8.81
CA ASN A 226 17.50 13.08 9.66
C ASN A 226 17.29 12.62 11.12
N GLN A 227 16.99 11.33 11.31
CA GLN A 227 16.80 10.78 12.65
C GLN A 227 18.09 10.85 13.49
N PRO A 228 17.98 10.91 14.84
CA PRO A 228 19.13 10.93 15.73
C PRO A 228 20.09 9.75 15.50
N SER A 229 21.39 10.00 15.69
CA SER A 229 22.45 8.99 15.45
C SER A 229 22.22 7.68 16.22
N GLU A 230 21.61 7.71 17.40
CA GLU A 230 21.27 6.49 18.15
C GLU A 230 20.26 5.59 17.39
N LYS A 231 19.29 6.19 16.71
CA LYS A 231 18.34 5.44 15.87
C LYS A 231 19.02 4.94 14.59
N MET A 232 19.86 5.79 13.99
CA MET A 232 20.63 5.43 12.79
C MET A 232 21.55 4.24 13.04
N VAL A 233 22.32 4.27 14.13
CA VAL A 233 23.21 3.16 14.53
C VAL A 233 22.42 1.85 14.64
N LYS A 234 21.30 1.86 15.36
CA LYS A 234 20.44 0.65 15.50
C LYS A 234 19.95 0.13 14.14
N ALA A 235 19.57 1.04 13.24
CA ALA A 235 19.08 0.66 11.93
C ALA A 235 20.20 0.06 11.06
N TYR A 236 21.40 0.69 11.02
CA TYR A 236 22.55 0.17 10.29
C TYR A 236 23.03 -1.16 10.86
N MET A 237 23.10 -1.29 12.20
CA MET A 237 23.50 -2.54 12.84
C MET A 237 22.53 -3.70 12.52
N ALA A 238 21.23 -3.43 12.41
CA ALA A 238 20.25 -4.44 12.00
C ALA A 238 20.44 -4.90 10.54
N MET A 239 20.94 -4.03 9.66
CA MET A 239 21.19 -4.35 8.25
C MET A 239 22.53 -5.02 8.01
N LEU A 240 23.54 -4.71 8.81
CA LEU A 240 24.95 -5.15 8.60
C LEU A 240 25.13 -6.67 8.44
N PRO A 241 24.46 -7.56 9.20
CA PRO A 241 24.59 -9.01 9.04
C PRO A 241 24.11 -9.52 7.67
N TYR A 242 23.18 -8.83 7.05
CA TYR A 242 22.59 -9.21 5.76
C TYR A 242 23.31 -8.60 4.57
N GLU A 243 23.94 -7.44 4.78
CA GLU A 243 24.72 -6.74 3.76
C GLU A 243 26.19 -6.52 4.20
N PRO A 244 26.92 -7.57 4.57
CA PRO A 244 28.26 -7.44 5.17
C PRO A 244 29.31 -6.86 4.22
N ARG A 245 29.02 -6.78 2.93
CA ARG A 245 29.91 -6.21 1.90
C ARG A 245 29.53 -4.80 1.48
N ASN A 246 28.41 -4.26 1.97
CA ASN A 246 27.95 -2.92 1.61
C ASN A 246 28.85 -1.86 2.29
N LEU A 247 29.70 -1.21 1.48
CA LEU A 247 30.66 -0.22 1.96
C LEU A 247 29.96 1.06 2.42
N VAL A 248 28.89 1.48 1.76
CA VAL A 248 28.11 2.66 2.15
C VAL A 248 27.50 2.45 3.54
N LEU A 249 26.88 1.28 3.77
CA LEU A 249 26.32 0.92 5.06
C LEU A 249 27.38 0.92 6.18
N LYS A 250 28.56 0.34 5.91
CA LYS A 250 29.67 0.35 6.88
C LYS A 250 30.16 1.76 7.18
N ASN A 251 30.35 2.58 6.15
CA ASN A 251 30.79 3.96 6.31
C ASN A 251 29.80 4.78 7.14
N ASN A 252 28.51 4.68 6.82
CA ASN A 252 27.48 5.43 7.51
C ASN A 252 27.30 4.98 8.96
N LEU A 253 27.40 3.66 9.23
CA LEU A 253 27.44 3.16 10.60
C LEU A 253 28.64 3.71 11.37
N ALA A 254 29.87 3.64 10.78
CA ALA A 254 31.09 4.17 11.38
C ALA A 254 30.97 5.67 11.68
N TRP A 255 30.41 6.43 10.76
CA TRP A 255 30.15 7.86 10.93
C TRP A 255 29.23 8.15 12.12
N HIS A 256 28.07 7.48 12.22
CA HIS A 256 27.14 7.70 13.32
C HIS A 256 27.67 7.22 14.67
N LEU A 257 28.45 6.14 14.71
CA LEU A 257 29.15 5.71 15.93
C LEU A 257 30.18 6.78 16.37
N CYS A 258 30.91 7.34 15.42
CA CYS A 258 31.88 8.41 15.67
C CYS A 258 31.18 9.68 16.19
N LEU A 259 30.05 10.09 15.63
CA LEU A 259 29.24 11.22 16.10
C LEU A 259 28.76 11.06 17.54
N LEU A 260 28.47 9.82 17.95
CA LEU A 260 28.07 9.51 19.32
C LEU A 260 29.25 9.41 20.30
N GLY A 261 30.47 9.35 19.80
CA GLY A 261 31.63 9.04 20.61
C GLY A 261 31.58 7.66 21.27
N LYS A 262 30.85 6.71 20.66
CA LYS A 262 30.64 5.35 21.16
C LYS A 262 31.22 4.33 20.21
N GLU A 263 31.69 3.20 20.77
CA GLU A 263 32.21 2.07 19.98
C GLU A 263 33.25 2.52 18.91
N LEU A 264 34.16 3.44 19.28
CA LEU A 264 35.09 4.03 18.33
C LEU A 264 36.03 2.99 17.69
N ASP A 265 36.36 1.91 18.40
CA ASP A 265 37.12 0.78 17.84
C ASP A 265 36.35 0.09 16.71
N MET A 266 35.04 -0.11 16.91
CA MET A 266 34.18 -0.66 15.85
C MET A 266 34.05 0.31 14.68
N ALA A 267 33.88 1.59 14.94
CA ALA A 267 33.83 2.63 13.92
C ALA A 267 35.10 2.63 13.06
N GLU A 268 36.27 2.55 13.71
CA GLU A 268 37.55 2.47 13.01
C GLU A 268 37.65 1.21 12.15
N GLN A 269 37.33 0.03 12.67
CA GLN A 269 37.37 -1.22 11.91
C GLN A 269 36.45 -1.18 10.67
N LEU A 270 35.23 -0.68 10.81
CA LEU A 270 34.30 -0.53 9.70
C LEU A 270 34.85 0.43 8.64
N SER A 271 35.29 1.62 9.05
CA SER A 271 35.80 2.65 8.16
C SER A 271 37.14 2.24 7.52
N ARG A 272 37.99 1.52 8.25
CA ARG A 272 39.21 0.92 7.67
C ARG A 272 38.87 -0.04 6.53
N THR A 273 37.80 -0.84 6.69
CA THR A 273 37.35 -1.74 5.61
C THR A 273 36.94 -0.97 4.37
N THR A 274 36.30 0.20 4.52
CA THR A 274 35.88 1.02 3.38
C THR A 274 37.05 1.66 2.63
N ILE A 275 38.01 2.23 3.35
CA ILE A 275 39.20 2.84 2.71
C ILE A 275 40.16 1.80 2.10
N MET A 276 40.16 0.56 2.60
CA MET A 276 40.94 -0.53 1.98
C MET A 276 40.31 -0.98 0.67
N ALA A 277 38.96 -0.99 0.57
CA ALA A 277 38.24 -1.37 -0.64
C ALA A 277 38.27 -0.25 -1.70
N GLU A 278 38.13 1.00 -1.28
CA GLU A 278 38.11 2.18 -2.16
C GLU A 278 39.05 3.27 -1.61
N PRO A 279 40.39 3.16 -1.87
CA PRO A 279 41.38 4.01 -1.22
C PRO A 279 41.36 5.49 -1.62
N GLN A 280 40.63 5.85 -2.63
CA GLN A 280 40.52 7.23 -3.16
C GLN A 280 39.13 7.82 -2.95
N HIS A 281 38.21 7.11 -2.30
CA HIS A 281 36.86 7.59 -2.10
C HIS A 281 36.82 8.72 -1.05
N PRO A 282 36.50 9.97 -1.42
CA PRO A 282 36.69 11.12 -0.55
C PRO A 282 35.88 11.05 0.75
N VAL A 283 34.61 10.55 0.69
CA VAL A 283 33.74 10.42 1.87
C VAL A 283 34.27 9.37 2.85
N TYR A 284 34.80 8.25 2.34
CA TYR A 284 35.35 7.20 3.21
C TYR A 284 36.65 7.66 3.90
N LEU A 285 37.50 8.37 3.16
CA LEU A 285 38.72 8.99 3.72
C LEU A 285 38.40 10.06 4.77
N ASP A 286 37.37 10.88 4.55
CA ASP A 286 36.88 11.90 5.48
C ASP A 286 36.33 11.27 6.77
N THR A 287 35.47 10.24 6.64
CA THR A 287 34.95 9.49 7.80
C THR A 287 36.10 8.89 8.62
N TYR A 288 37.08 8.24 7.98
CA TYR A 288 38.22 7.66 8.66
C TYR A 288 39.09 8.72 9.36
N ALA A 289 39.36 9.84 8.68
CA ALA A 289 40.09 10.97 9.26
C ALA A 289 39.35 11.53 10.49
N TRP A 290 38.04 11.65 10.44
CA TRP A 290 37.26 12.16 11.57
C TRP A 290 37.23 11.19 12.77
N ILE A 291 37.24 9.87 12.52
CA ILE A 291 37.43 8.87 13.58
C ILE A 291 38.79 9.00 14.22
N MET A 292 39.88 9.13 13.45
CA MET A 292 41.23 9.37 13.98
C MET A 292 41.32 10.66 14.81
N TYR A 293 40.64 11.72 14.37
CA TYR A 293 40.53 12.95 15.15
C TYR A 293 39.81 12.73 16.51
N GLN A 294 38.73 11.95 16.54
CA GLN A 294 37.97 11.67 17.78
C GLN A 294 38.76 10.75 18.74
N THR A 295 39.60 9.86 18.22
CA THR A 295 40.48 8.99 19.02
C THR A 295 41.78 9.68 19.47
N GLY A 296 42.03 10.92 18.98
CA GLY A 296 43.18 11.71 19.35
C GLY A 296 44.43 11.50 18.50
N ASP A 297 44.38 10.65 17.47
CA ASP A 297 45.46 10.49 16.48
C ASP A 297 45.35 11.58 15.40
N TYR A 298 45.78 12.79 15.77
CA TYR A 298 45.66 13.96 14.90
C TYR A 298 46.59 13.91 13.68
N GLU A 299 47.71 13.18 13.75
CA GLU A 299 48.66 13.02 12.62
C GLU A 299 48.02 12.14 11.54
N SER A 300 47.47 10.99 11.92
CA SER A 300 46.72 10.15 10.99
C SER A 300 45.48 10.88 10.45
N ALA A 301 44.77 11.61 11.31
CA ALA A 301 43.62 12.43 10.87
C ALA A 301 44.01 13.42 9.78
N LEU A 302 45.18 14.13 9.95
CA LEU A 302 45.65 15.07 8.95
C LEU A 302 46.00 14.37 7.64
N PHE A 303 46.73 13.24 7.72
CA PHE A 303 47.09 12.48 6.52
C PHE A 303 45.89 12.06 5.68
N TYR A 304 44.86 11.48 6.32
CA TYR A 304 43.67 10.99 5.59
C TYR A 304 42.77 12.12 5.11
N ILE A 305 42.63 13.22 5.87
CA ILE A 305 41.80 14.34 5.41
C ILE A 305 42.42 15.08 4.22
N GLN A 306 43.74 15.17 4.13
CA GLN A 306 44.43 15.74 2.97
C GLN A 306 44.16 14.88 1.72
N ARG A 307 44.22 13.57 1.83
CA ARG A 307 43.87 12.66 0.74
C ARG A 307 42.41 12.76 0.35
N ALA A 308 41.49 12.93 1.32
CA ALA A 308 40.10 13.20 1.03
C ALA A 308 39.90 14.48 0.18
N MET A 309 40.70 15.53 0.51
CA MET A 309 40.68 16.80 -0.24
C MET A 309 41.18 16.65 -1.69
N GLU A 310 42.21 15.81 -1.93
CA GLU A 310 42.73 15.53 -3.26
C GLU A 310 41.69 14.91 -4.21
N HIS A 311 40.76 14.16 -3.67
CA HIS A 311 39.72 13.46 -4.41
C HIS A 311 38.29 14.06 -4.23
N ALA A 312 38.20 15.19 -3.53
CA ALA A 312 36.91 15.81 -3.20
C ALA A 312 36.17 16.30 -4.44
N THR A 313 34.85 16.09 -4.45
CA THR A 313 33.93 16.66 -5.44
C THR A 313 33.37 18.00 -4.96
N PRO A 314 32.73 18.81 -5.86
CA PRO A 314 32.07 20.03 -5.44
C PRO A 314 31.05 19.84 -4.31
N GLU A 315 30.43 18.65 -4.22
CA GLU A 315 29.43 18.31 -3.22
C GLU A 315 30.08 18.00 -1.85
N THR A 316 31.25 17.34 -1.82
CA THR A 316 31.92 16.86 -0.60
C THR A 316 32.92 17.85 -0.03
N ILE A 317 33.52 18.71 -0.85
CA ILE A 317 34.66 19.59 -0.46
C ILE A 317 34.36 20.51 0.72
N LYS A 318 33.11 20.95 0.86
CA LYS A 318 32.71 21.88 1.92
C LYS A 318 32.81 21.24 3.30
N GLU A 319 32.32 20.00 3.43
CA GLU A 319 32.33 19.23 4.68
C GLU A 319 33.79 18.83 5.03
N ILE A 320 34.50 18.27 4.07
CA ILE A 320 35.91 17.89 4.20
C ILE A 320 36.75 19.07 4.67
N ASN A 321 36.57 20.27 4.11
CA ASN A 321 37.26 21.48 4.55
C ASN A 321 36.93 21.88 5.99
N THR A 322 35.71 21.59 6.44
CA THR A 322 35.30 21.86 7.83
C THR A 322 36.09 20.97 8.80
N HIS A 323 36.18 19.69 8.48
CA HIS A 323 36.94 18.69 9.25
C HIS A 323 38.43 19.00 9.21
N TYR A 324 39.00 19.33 8.06
CA TYR A 324 40.39 19.74 7.91
C TYR A 324 40.75 20.90 8.86
N LYS A 325 39.95 21.98 8.88
CA LYS A 325 40.17 23.12 9.75
C LYS A 325 40.13 22.74 11.24
N ALA A 326 39.25 21.82 11.63
CA ALA A 326 39.16 21.35 13.00
C ALA A 326 40.43 20.57 13.41
N ILE A 327 40.93 19.69 12.52
CA ILE A 327 42.12 18.88 12.72
C ILE A 327 43.38 19.80 12.87
N ILE A 328 43.58 20.74 11.93
CA ILE A 328 44.68 21.69 11.98
C ILE A 328 44.66 22.51 13.26
N LYS A 329 43.49 22.97 13.70
CA LYS A 329 43.33 23.73 14.93
C LYS A 329 43.80 22.94 16.18
N LYS A 330 43.66 21.62 16.15
CA LYS A 330 44.12 20.74 17.25
C LYS A 330 45.65 20.51 17.23
N LEU A 331 46.24 20.31 16.04
CA LEU A 331 47.66 20.12 15.86
C LEU A 331 48.50 21.36 16.22
N ASN A 332 47.91 22.57 16.07
CA ASN A 332 48.60 23.84 16.36
C ASN A 332 48.42 24.30 17.82
N LYS A 333 47.78 23.49 18.68
CA LYS A 333 47.65 23.74 20.13
C LYS A 333 48.63 22.90 20.92
#